data_23210f5449b97809049bf7df09d0175e
#
_entry.id   23210f5449b97809049bf7df09d0175e
#
_cell.length_a   1.000
_cell.length_b   1.000
_cell.length_c   1.000
_cell.angle_alpha   90.00
_cell.angle_beta   90.00
_cell.angle_gamma   90.00
#
_symmetry.space_group_name_H-M   'P 1'
#
loop_
_entity.id
_entity.type
_entity.pdbx_description
1 polymer ?
#
loop_
_entity_poly.entity_id
_entity_poly.type
_entity_poly.pdbx_seq_one_letter_code
_entity_poly.pdbx_strand_id
1 'polypeptide(L)'
;MINPFKEVSEFCDLSIDAKVKLPVAIVGAGGIVDGAHLPAYTKAGVNVVGIFDTDSAKAKEVATRHGISKVYSSLEELITDSASQVVDIAVPAAAQPDIFLKVAQSKKHILAQKPLATTVEKGKEMAASAKAHGIIAAVNQQLRFEEGIAAAYKMVQLCWIGKVTNFAINVNLDTPWHMWPWAKELPRLEVMLHSIHYHDMIRWFLGNPTTVFCAAGRTAGQYPIGETRTISTYLYDGNLTATVHSNHMNRGGDNYALYRIDGDQGSIRGTFGLLYDYPDGRPDTLEVRSHVLPTDGWLPYPVTMRWFPDAFMGTIGQVFRAVAETGPLRSSVEDNVDTLKLVDALYRSMDSGASAKF
;
A
#
# COMPACT_ATOMS: atom_id res chain seq x y z
N MET A 1 -10.84 34.36 -2.52
CA MET A 1 -9.56 33.71 -2.98
C MET A 1 -9.89 32.34 -3.52
N ILE A 2 -9.41 31.99 -4.71
CA ILE A 2 -9.60 30.66 -5.28
C ILE A 2 -8.75 29.70 -4.45
N ASN A 3 -9.35 28.63 -3.91
CA ASN A 3 -8.59 27.57 -3.22
C ASN A 3 -7.74 26.82 -4.28
N PRO A 4 -6.41 26.93 -4.29
CA PRO A 4 -5.58 26.27 -5.29
C PRO A 4 -5.65 24.74 -5.18
N PHE A 5 -6.00 24.21 -4.02
CA PHE A 5 -6.04 22.78 -3.75
C PHE A 5 -7.40 22.12 -4.04
N LYS A 6 -8.40 22.81 -4.59
CA LYS A 6 -9.74 22.24 -4.78
C LYS A 6 -9.69 20.88 -5.52
N GLU A 7 -9.07 20.84 -6.70
CA GLU A 7 -8.98 19.64 -7.53
C GLU A 7 -8.10 18.54 -6.86
N VAL A 8 -7.10 18.96 -6.09
CA VAL A 8 -6.26 18.03 -5.33
C VAL A 8 -7.08 17.39 -4.21
N SER A 9 -7.84 18.17 -3.45
CA SER A 9 -8.69 17.67 -2.36
C SER A 9 -9.80 16.74 -2.86
N GLU A 10 -10.42 17.08 -4.01
CA GLU A 10 -11.41 16.21 -4.66
C GLU A 10 -10.81 14.84 -5.06
N PHE A 11 -9.56 14.81 -5.53
CA PHE A 11 -8.86 13.55 -5.83
C PHE A 11 -8.55 12.73 -4.57
N CYS A 12 -8.31 13.38 -3.43
CA CYS A 12 -8.01 12.75 -2.15
C CYS A 12 -9.25 12.27 -1.39
N ASP A 13 -10.46 12.62 -1.84
CA ASP A 13 -11.69 12.23 -1.16
C ASP A 13 -11.87 10.70 -1.15
N LEU A 14 -11.89 10.13 0.04
CA LEU A 14 -12.08 8.69 0.29
C LEU A 14 -13.54 8.34 0.61
N SER A 15 -14.47 9.29 0.54
CA SER A 15 -15.89 9.04 0.76
C SER A 15 -16.43 7.98 -0.20
N ILE A 16 -17.31 7.12 0.30
CA ILE A 16 -17.92 6.05 -0.47
C ILE A 16 -19.43 6.28 -0.49
N ASP A 17 -19.99 6.52 -1.68
CA ASP A 17 -21.44 6.65 -1.84
C ASP A 17 -22.12 5.35 -1.32
N ALA A 18 -23.14 5.50 -0.51
CA ALA A 18 -23.89 4.39 0.07
C ALA A 18 -24.47 3.45 -1.00
N LYS A 19 -24.78 3.97 -2.18
CA LYS A 19 -25.38 3.22 -3.29
C LYS A 19 -24.44 2.22 -3.94
N VAL A 20 -23.11 2.43 -3.82
CA VAL A 20 -22.11 1.54 -4.44
C VAL A 20 -21.48 0.57 -3.42
N LYS A 21 -21.76 0.73 -2.12
CA LYS A 21 -21.22 -0.16 -1.07
C LYS A 21 -21.74 -1.58 -1.23
N LEU A 22 -20.82 -2.53 -1.17
CA LEU A 22 -21.10 -3.95 -1.26
C LEU A 22 -20.80 -4.64 0.09
N PRO A 23 -21.53 -5.71 0.44
CA PRO A 23 -21.23 -6.48 1.63
C PRO A 23 -19.90 -7.22 1.51
N VAL A 24 -19.07 -7.13 2.55
CA VAL A 24 -17.69 -7.64 2.60
C VAL A 24 -17.61 -8.80 3.58
N ALA A 25 -16.97 -9.91 3.17
CA ALA A 25 -16.47 -10.92 4.08
C ALA A 25 -14.94 -10.81 4.17
N ILE A 26 -14.36 -11.14 5.33
CA ILE A 26 -12.91 -11.00 5.58
C ILE A 26 -12.29 -12.37 5.80
N VAL A 27 -11.15 -12.63 5.13
CA VAL A 27 -10.29 -13.79 5.36
C VAL A 27 -9.00 -13.30 6.03
N GLY A 28 -8.80 -13.73 7.26
CA GLY A 28 -7.74 -13.30 8.16
C GLY A 28 -8.26 -12.42 9.30
N ALA A 29 -7.78 -12.66 10.51
CA ALA A 29 -8.08 -11.87 11.71
C ALA A 29 -6.79 -11.34 12.36
N GLY A 30 -5.78 -11.01 11.53
CA GLY A 30 -4.49 -10.50 11.97
C GLY A 30 -4.55 -9.06 12.48
N GLY A 31 -3.45 -8.58 13.06
CA GLY A 31 -3.36 -7.22 13.62
C GLY A 31 -3.68 -6.12 12.62
N ILE A 32 -3.40 -6.32 11.31
CA ILE A 32 -3.74 -5.32 10.28
C ILE A 32 -5.25 -5.25 10.04
N VAL A 33 -5.97 -6.36 10.14
CA VAL A 33 -7.44 -6.39 10.06
C VAL A 33 -8.05 -5.68 11.25
N ASP A 34 -7.59 -6.05 12.45
CA ASP A 34 -8.07 -5.51 13.71
C ASP A 34 -7.78 -4.00 13.88
N GLY A 35 -6.56 -3.57 13.55
CA GLY A 35 -6.08 -2.20 13.77
C GLY A 35 -6.28 -1.23 12.61
N ALA A 36 -6.57 -1.70 11.39
CA ALA A 36 -6.68 -0.81 10.24
C ALA A 36 -7.89 -1.08 9.35
N HIS A 37 -8.10 -2.32 8.83
CA HIS A 37 -9.23 -2.58 7.94
C HIS A 37 -10.56 -2.33 8.61
N LEU A 38 -10.83 -2.98 9.75
CA LEU A 38 -12.12 -2.87 10.45
C LEU A 38 -12.40 -1.46 10.98
N PRO A 39 -11.45 -0.73 11.58
CA PRO A 39 -11.63 0.68 11.91
C PRO A 39 -11.99 1.55 10.70
N ALA A 40 -11.30 1.36 9.55
CA ALA A 40 -11.60 2.07 8.32
C ALA A 40 -13.00 1.73 7.78
N TYR A 41 -13.37 0.44 7.82
CA TYR A 41 -14.67 -0.03 7.34
C TYR A 41 -15.81 0.52 8.21
N THR A 42 -15.62 0.54 9.52
CA THR A 42 -16.56 1.19 10.46
C THR A 42 -16.72 2.68 10.12
N LYS A 43 -15.60 3.41 9.96
CA LYS A 43 -15.61 4.83 9.61
C LYS A 43 -16.29 5.10 8.27
N ALA A 44 -16.07 4.22 7.28
CA ALA A 44 -16.67 4.32 5.96
C ALA A 44 -18.11 3.76 5.89
N GLY A 45 -18.64 3.17 6.96
CA GLY A 45 -19.96 2.52 6.98
C GLY A 45 -20.05 1.34 5.99
N VAL A 46 -18.99 0.53 5.89
CA VAL A 46 -18.94 -0.70 5.11
C VAL A 46 -19.58 -1.83 5.91
N ASN A 47 -20.48 -2.59 5.29
CA ASN A 47 -21.13 -3.74 5.91
C ASN A 47 -20.21 -4.97 5.85
N VAL A 48 -19.61 -5.33 6.98
CA VAL A 48 -18.83 -6.57 7.13
C VAL A 48 -19.77 -7.68 7.60
N VAL A 49 -20.08 -8.61 6.72
CA VAL A 49 -21.08 -9.69 6.97
C VAL A 49 -20.49 -10.89 7.71
N GLY A 50 -19.18 -11.04 7.73
CA GLY A 50 -18.52 -12.12 8.46
C GLY A 50 -17.02 -12.16 8.28
N ILE A 51 -16.36 -12.97 9.12
CA ILE A 51 -14.91 -13.13 9.16
C ILE A 51 -14.53 -14.60 9.27
N PHE A 52 -13.42 -14.99 8.66
CA PHE A 52 -12.80 -16.30 8.78
C PHE A 52 -11.31 -16.15 9.09
N ASP A 53 -10.79 -16.99 9.99
CA ASP A 53 -9.37 -17.24 10.20
C ASP A 53 -9.18 -18.72 10.54
N THR A 54 -8.03 -19.28 10.22
CA THR A 54 -7.66 -20.65 10.60
C THR A 54 -7.58 -20.82 12.13
N ASP A 55 -7.26 -19.73 12.86
CA ASP A 55 -7.42 -19.58 14.29
C ASP A 55 -8.84 -19.05 14.61
N SER A 56 -9.74 -19.98 14.88
CA SER A 56 -11.14 -19.65 15.17
C SER A 56 -11.33 -18.82 16.45
N ALA A 57 -10.42 -18.94 17.43
CA ALA A 57 -10.48 -18.16 18.67
C ALA A 57 -10.16 -16.70 18.38
N LYS A 58 -9.14 -16.45 17.57
CA LYS A 58 -8.76 -15.13 17.12
C LYS A 58 -9.84 -14.48 16.25
N ALA A 59 -10.44 -15.24 15.32
CA ALA A 59 -11.56 -14.75 14.53
C ALA A 59 -12.75 -14.32 15.42
N LYS A 60 -13.09 -15.09 16.45
CA LYS A 60 -14.16 -14.76 17.41
C LYS A 60 -13.83 -13.51 18.25
N GLU A 61 -12.59 -13.38 18.68
CA GLU A 61 -12.14 -12.20 19.44
C GLU A 61 -12.30 -10.93 18.62
N VAL A 62 -11.77 -10.91 17.39
CA VAL A 62 -11.88 -9.78 16.47
C VAL A 62 -13.33 -9.49 16.11
N ALA A 63 -14.12 -10.52 15.80
CA ALA A 63 -15.54 -10.39 15.49
C ALA A 63 -16.30 -9.72 16.64
N THR A 64 -16.05 -10.14 17.89
CA THR A 64 -16.70 -9.56 19.09
C THR A 64 -16.31 -8.10 19.24
N ARG A 65 -15.03 -7.75 19.08
CA ARG A 65 -14.53 -6.38 19.24
C ARG A 65 -15.16 -5.41 18.24
N HIS A 66 -15.39 -5.86 17.03
CA HIS A 66 -15.90 -5.02 15.93
C HIS A 66 -17.39 -5.25 15.61
N GLY A 67 -18.11 -6.04 16.42
CA GLY A 67 -19.54 -6.28 16.24
C GLY A 67 -19.90 -7.10 14.98
N ILE A 68 -18.99 -7.95 14.50
CA ILE A 68 -19.24 -8.84 13.35
C ILE A 68 -20.03 -10.05 13.85
N SER A 69 -21.23 -10.25 13.33
CA SER A 69 -22.16 -11.27 13.83
C SER A 69 -21.80 -12.70 13.41
N LYS A 70 -21.09 -12.86 12.28
CA LYS A 70 -20.78 -14.19 11.73
C LYS A 70 -19.29 -14.48 11.71
N VAL A 71 -18.90 -15.61 12.32
CA VAL A 71 -17.59 -16.20 12.18
C VAL A 71 -17.76 -17.49 11.39
N TYR A 72 -17.15 -17.54 10.20
CA TYR A 72 -17.23 -18.72 9.35
C TYR A 72 -16.35 -19.84 9.90
N SER A 73 -16.81 -21.08 9.74
CA SER A 73 -16.08 -22.28 10.18
C SER A 73 -15.02 -22.75 9.16
N SER A 74 -15.15 -22.34 7.90
CA SER A 74 -14.23 -22.67 6.82
C SER A 74 -14.21 -21.59 5.73
N LEU A 75 -13.16 -21.60 4.91
CA LEU A 75 -13.11 -20.78 3.70
C LEU A 75 -14.24 -21.13 2.73
N GLU A 76 -14.56 -22.41 2.60
CA GLU A 76 -15.61 -22.93 1.74
C GLU A 76 -16.98 -22.38 2.15
N GLU A 77 -17.27 -22.30 3.44
CA GLU A 77 -18.51 -21.68 3.94
C GLU A 77 -18.55 -20.19 3.56
N LEU A 78 -17.43 -19.45 3.71
CA LEU A 78 -17.35 -18.02 3.38
C LEU A 78 -17.59 -17.78 1.89
N ILE A 79 -16.94 -18.52 1.00
CA ILE A 79 -17.02 -18.29 -0.45
C ILE A 79 -18.36 -18.72 -1.04
N THR A 80 -19.09 -19.63 -0.40
CA THR A 80 -20.42 -20.08 -0.83
C THR A 80 -21.55 -19.22 -0.24
N ASP A 81 -21.27 -18.41 0.78
CA ASP A 81 -22.28 -17.53 1.37
C ASP A 81 -22.65 -16.39 0.41
N SER A 82 -23.90 -16.35 -0.01
CA SER A 82 -24.44 -15.31 -0.90
C SER A 82 -24.55 -13.93 -0.23
N ALA A 83 -24.40 -13.84 1.09
CA ALA A 83 -24.46 -12.59 1.83
C ALA A 83 -23.27 -11.66 1.49
N SER A 84 -22.11 -12.18 1.07
CA SER A 84 -20.95 -11.39 0.68
C SER A 84 -20.80 -11.29 -0.84
N GLN A 85 -20.42 -10.12 -1.33
CA GLN A 85 -20.07 -9.87 -2.75
C GLN A 85 -18.60 -9.59 -2.94
N VAL A 86 -17.93 -9.09 -1.90
CA VAL A 86 -16.49 -8.80 -1.89
C VAL A 86 -15.82 -9.62 -0.79
N VAL A 87 -14.65 -10.16 -1.07
CA VAL A 87 -13.79 -10.80 -0.08
C VAL A 87 -12.52 -10.00 0.09
N ASP A 88 -12.28 -9.54 1.32
CA ASP A 88 -11.04 -8.91 1.74
C ASP A 88 -10.10 -10.00 2.27
N ILE A 89 -9.02 -10.28 1.54
CA ILE A 89 -8.05 -11.33 1.86
C ILE A 89 -6.85 -10.69 2.53
N ALA A 90 -6.73 -10.84 3.85
CA ALA A 90 -5.68 -10.23 4.67
C ALA A 90 -4.88 -11.30 5.43
N VAL A 91 -4.19 -12.13 4.67
CA VAL A 91 -3.36 -13.24 5.15
C VAL A 91 -1.89 -13.06 4.73
N PRO A 92 -0.95 -13.82 5.30
CA PRO A 92 0.45 -13.81 4.84
C PRO A 92 0.55 -14.10 3.33
N ALA A 93 1.47 -13.40 2.65
CA ALA A 93 1.63 -13.45 1.19
C ALA A 93 1.81 -14.88 0.62
N ALA A 94 2.39 -15.79 1.39
CA ALA A 94 2.59 -17.18 0.97
C ALA A 94 1.26 -17.97 0.88
N ALA A 95 0.28 -17.64 1.73
CA ALA A 95 -1.03 -18.31 1.74
C ALA A 95 -2.05 -17.64 0.81
N GLN A 96 -1.81 -16.39 0.44
CA GLN A 96 -2.77 -15.55 -0.29
C GLN A 96 -3.14 -16.10 -1.67
N PRO A 97 -2.22 -16.61 -2.52
CA PRO A 97 -2.57 -17.06 -3.88
C PRO A 97 -3.62 -18.16 -3.91
N ASP A 98 -3.49 -19.19 -3.09
CA ASP A 98 -4.43 -20.32 -3.09
C ASP A 98 -5.84 -19.89 -2.64
N ILE A 99 -5.92 -19.00 -1.66
CA ILE A 99 -7.19 -18.42 -1.19
C ILE A 99 -7.78 -17.54 -2.28
N PHE A 100 -6.97 -16.68 -2.90
CA PHE A 100 -7.40 -15.80 -3.99
C PHE A 100 -8.02 -16.58 -5.15
N LEU A 101 -7.36 -17.66 -5.59
CA LEU A 101 -7.85 -18.49 -6.71
C LEU A 101 -9.22 -19.12 -6.39
N LYS A 102 -9.42 -19.65 -5.17
CA LYS A 102 -10.71 -20.19 -4.73
C LYS A 102 -11.80 -19.12 -4.69
N VAL A 103 -11.48 -17.93 -4.16
CA VAL A 103 -12.43 -16.80 -4.12
C VAL A 103 -12.78 -16.34 -5.54
N ALA A 104 -11.81 -16.24 -6.44
CA ALA A 104 -12.05 -15.87 -7.83
C ALA A 104 -12.98 -16.87 -8.55
N GLN A 105 -12.77 -18.17 -8.33
CA GLN A 105 -13.65 -19.24 -8.88
C GLN A 105 -15.11 -19.11 -8.39
N SER A 106 -15.32 -18.58 -7.18
CA SER A 106 -16.67 -18.31 -6.65
C SER A 106 -17.30 -17.02 -7.21
N LYS A 107 -16.59 -16.31 -8.11
CA LYS A 107 -17.00 -15.06 -8.75
C LYS A 107 -17.25 -13.89 -7.78
N LYS A 108 -16.63 -13.90 -6.60
CA LYS A 108 -16.63 -12.76 -5.70
C LYS A 108 -15.52 -11.80 -6.07
N HIS A 109 -15.77 -10.50 -5.92
CA HIS A 109 -14.73 -9.46 -6.07
C HIS A 109 -13.72 -9.54 -4.92
N ILE A 110 -12.50 -9.04 -5.14
CA ILE A 110 -11.40 -9.25 -4.19
C ILE A 110 -10.68 -7.93 -3.87
N LEU A 111 -10.42 -7.70 -2.59
CA LEU A 111 -9.33 -6.87 -2.13
C LEU A 111 -8.26 -7.78 -1.51
N ALA A 112 -7.08 -7.87 -2.09
CA ALA A 112 -5.97 -8.70 -1.60
C ALA A 112 -4.96 -7.85 -0.82
N GLN A 113 -4.39 -8.38 0.26
CA GLN A 113 -3.35 -7.67 1.01
C GLN A 113 -2.03 -7.62 0.21
N LYS A 114 -1.21 -6.60 0.48
CA LYS A 114 0.16 -6.54 -0.02
C LYS A 114 1.12 -7.34 0.89
N PRO A 115 2.21 -7.91 0.32
CA PRO A 115 2.44 -8.06 -1.12
C PRO A 115 1.42 -9.00 -1.74
N LEU A 116 1.08 -8.80 -3.02
CA LEU A 116 0.10 -9.62 -3.75
C LEU A 116 0.46 -11.11 -3.69
N ALA A 117 1.73 -11.42 -3.84
CA ALA A 117 2.29 -12.77 -3.75
C ALA A 117 3.78 -12.70 -3.39
N THR A 118 4.40 -13.83 -3.14
CA THR A 118 5.85 -13.95 -2.90
C THR A 118 6.68 -14.05 -4.17
N THR A 119 6.06 -14.34 -5.32
CA THR A 119 6.72 -14.42 -6.63
C THR A 119 5.90 -13.76 -7.73
N VAL A 120 6.56 -13.35 -8.80
CA VAL A 120 5.93 -12.76 -9.99
C VAL A 120 4.98 -13.75 -10.66
N GLU A 121 5.34 -15.03 -10.72
CA GLU A 121 4.55 -16.08 -11.36
C GLU A 121 3.20 -16.26 -10.66
N LYS A 122 3.20 -16.30 -9.32
CA LYS A 122 1.95 -16.37 -8.54
C LYS A 122 1.10 -15.13 -8.72
N GLY A 123 1.72 -13.94 -8.76
CA GLY A 123 0.99 -12.69 -9.06
C GLY A 123 0.32 -12.72 -10.45
N LYS A 124 1.02 -13.23 -11.47
CA LYS A 124 0.46 -13.41 -12.82
C LYS A 124 -0.70 -14.41 -12.85
N GLU A 125 -0.58 -15.53 -12.12
CA GLU A 125 -1.64 -16.53 -11.99
C GLU A 125 -2.91 -15.92 -11.37
N MET A 126 -2.74 -15.11 -10.30
CA MET A 126 -3.87 -14.41 -9.65
C MET A 126 -4.53 -13.40 -10.60
N ALA A 127 -3.74 -12.59 -11.31
CA ALA A 127 -4.25 -11.63 -12.29
C ALA A 127 -5.01 -12.33 -13.44
N ALA A 128 -4.44 -13.41 -13.98
CA ALA A 128 -5.09 -14.20 -15.03
C ALA A 128 -6.42 -14.83 -14.53
N SER A 129 -6.44 -15.31 -13.29
CA SER A 129 -7.65 -15.86 -12.68
C SER A 129 -8.74 -14.79 -12.50
N ALA A 130 -8.41 -13.62 -11.98
CA ALA A 130 -9.37 -12.53 -11.84
C ALA A 130 -10.02 -12.17 -13.20
N LYS A 131 -9.18 -12.02 -14.23
CA LYS A 131 -9.64 -11.75 -15.60
C LYS A 131 -10.53 -12.88 -16.16
N ALA A 132 -10.12 -14.14 -15.98
CA ALA A 132 -10.86 -15.30 -16.50
C ALA A 132 -12.26 -15.44 -15.87
N HIS A 133 -12.40 -15.07 -14.60
CA HIS A 133 -13.67 -15.13 -13.88
C HIS A 133 -14.50 -13.84 -13.97
N GLY A 134 -13.98 -12.78 -14.62
CA GLY A 134 -14.67 -11.51 -14.82
C GLY A 134 -14.91 -10.75 -13.50
N ILE A 135 -14.02 -10.90 -12.53
CA ILE A 135 -14.14 -10.22 -11.23
C ILE A 135 -13.28 -8.96 -11.17
N ILE A 136 -13.71 -8.01 -10.37
CA ILE A 136 -12.87 -6.89 -9.96
C ILE A 136 -11.95 -7.36 -8.84
N ALA A 137 -10.64 -7.17 -9.00
CA ALA A 137 -9.65 -7.53 -8.01
C ALA A 137 -8.59 -6.43 -7.85
N ALA A 138 -8.40 -5.97 -6.63
CA ALA A 138 -7.45 -4.93 -6.27
C ALA A 138 -6.47 -5.41 -5.20
N VAL A 139 -5.34 -4.73 -5.09
CA VAL A 139 -4.37 -4.94 -4.01
C VAL A 139 -4.43 -3.76 -3.03
N ASN A 140 -4.29 -4.06 -1.76
CA ASN A 140 -4.30 -3.08 -0.68
C ASN A 140 -2.97 -2.30 -0.63
N GLN A 141 -2.69 -1.53 -1.71
CA GLN A 141 -1.61 -0.55 -1.75
C GLN A 141 -2.10 0.77 -1.15
N GLN A 142 -2.31 0.75 0.16
CA GLN A 142 -2.96 1.83 0.88
C GLN A 142 -2.23 3.16 0.77
N LEU A 143 -0.90 3.17 0.55
CA LEU A 143 -0.14 4.41 0.39
C LEU A 143 -0.59 5.25 -0.82
N ARG A 144 -1.16 4.62 -1.86
CA ARG A 144 -1.77 5.34 -2.99
C ARG A 144 -3.06 6.11 -2.62
N PHE A 145 -3.59 5.87 -1.41
CA PHE A 145 -4.79 6.49 -0.85
C PHE A 145 -4.52 7.31 0.41
N GLU A 146 -3.27 7.31 0.90
CA GLU A 146 -2.86 8.22 1.95
C GLU A 146 -2.94 9.66 1.42
N GLU A 147 -3.55 10.57 2.20
CA GLU A 147 -3.94 11.90 1.71
C GLU A 147 -2.75 12.72 1.21
N GLY A 148 -1.65 12.74 1.96
CA GLY A 148 -0.46 13.51 1.57
C GLY A 148 0.19 12.98 0.29
N ILE A 149 0.25 11.66 0.13
CA ILE A 149 0.82 11.01 -1.05
C ILE A 149 -0.11 11.15 -2.26
N ALA A 150 -1.42 10.96 -2.07
CA ALA A 150 -2.41 11.14 -3.13
C ALA A 150 -2.43 12.60 -3.61
N ALA A 151 -2.34 13.57 -2.69
CA ALA A 151 -2.25 14.98 -3.01
C ALA A 151 -0.97 15.31 -3.80
N ALA A 152 0.19 14.81 -3.34
CA ALA A 152 1.46 14.96 -4.06
C ALA A 152 1.39 14.38 -5.48
N TYR A 153 0.82 13.18 -5.63
CA TYR A 153 0.59 12.56 -6.94
C TYR A 153 -0.27 13.45 -7.85
N LYS A 154 -1.41 13.95 -7.32
CA LYS A 154 -2.29 14.82 -8.11
C LYS A 154 -1.61 16.13 -8.50
N MET A 155 -0.80 16.74 -7.62
CA MET A 155 -0.01 17.92 -7.94
C MET A 155 0.98 17.68 -9.08
N VAL A 156 1.64 16.49 -9.09
CA VAL A 156 2.53 16.08 -10.22
C VAL A 156 1.71 15.92 -11.50
N GLN A 157 0.54 15.27 -11.44
CA GLN A 157 -0.36 15.12 -12.61
C GLN A 157 -0.85 16.47 -13.17
N LEU A 158 -1.03 17.47 -12.31
CA LEU A 158 -1.39 18.84 -12.69
C LEU A 158 -0.17 19.67 -13.15
N CYS A 159 0.99 19.06 -13.29
CA CYS A 159 2.25 19.70 -13.70
C CYS A 159 2.67 20.89 -12.81
N TRP A 160 2.29 20.91 -11.54
CA TRP A 160 2.61 22.02 -10.63
C TRP A 160 4.11 22.19 -10.40
N ILE A 161 4.88 21.13 -10.53
CA ILE A 161 6.37 21.15 -10.46
C ILE A 161 7.03 20.94 -11.83
N GLY A 162 6.25 20.97 -12.93
CA GLY A 162 6.74 20.67 -14.26
C GLY A 162 7.09 19.19 -14.45
N LYS A 163 8.12 18.91 -15.24
CA LYS A 163 8.60 17.54 -15.47
C LYS A 163 9.44 17.09 -14.29
N VAL A 164 9.07 15.94 -13.69
CA VAL A 164 9.84 15.35 -12.58
C VAL A 164 11.24 14.96 -13.04
N THR A 165 12.26 15.31 -12.26
CA THR A 165 13.67 15.03 -12.52
C THR A 165 14.29 14.13 -11.45
N ASN A 166 13.75 14.17 -10.20
CA ASN A 166 14.23 13.34 -9.10
C ASN A 166 13.11 13.00 -8.12
N PHE A 167 13.14 11.80 -7.55
CA PHE A 167 12.29 11.40 -6.44
C PHE A 167 13.10 10.65 -5.38
N ALA A 168 13.17 11.19 -4.18
CA ALA A 168 13.90 10.60 -3.06
C ALA A 168 12.97 10.28 -1.89
N ILE A 169 13.08 9.07 -1.35
CA ILE A 169 12.42 8.63 -0.12
C ILE A 169 13.49 8.23 0.89
N ASN A 170 13.40 8.75 2.11
CA ASN A 170 14.33 8.46 3.19
C ASN A 170 13.55 8.08 4.45
N VAL A 171 13.81 6.89 4.92
CA VAL A 171 13.17 6.30 6.10
C VAL A 171 14.25 5.81 7.07
N ASN A 172 14.20 6.28 8.30
CA ASN A 172 15.17 5.93 9.34
C ASN A 172 14.43 5.76 10.68
N LEU A 173 14.19 4.52 11.07
CA LEU A 173 13.31 4.14 12.16
C LEU A 173 13.98 3.15 13.11
N ASP A 174 13.60 3.18 14.38
CA ASP A 174 13.79 2.04 15.28
C ASP A 174 12.52 1.20 15.29
N THR A 175 12.45 0.26 14.34
CA THR A 175 11.25 -0.55 14.14
C THR A 175 11.16 -1.64 15.20
N PRO A 176 10.02 -1.76 15.91
CA PRO A 176 9.84 -2.75 16.97
C PRO A 176 9.55 -4.16 16.38
N TRP A 177 10.52 -4.75 15.70
CA TRP A 177 10.38 -6.04 15.01
C TRP A 177 9.85 -7.18 15.88
N HIS A 178 10.06 -7.12 17.19
CA HIS A 178 9.55 -8.11 18.14
C HIS A 178 8.01 -8.17 18.19
N MET A 179 7.30 -7.13 17.74
CA MET A 179 5.85 -7.13 17.62
C MET A 179 5.35 -8.07 16.50
N TRP A 180 6.23 -8.49 15.60
CA TRP A 180 5.91 -9.40 14.50
C TRP A 180 6.79 -10.67 14.54
N PRO A 181 6.53 -11.62 15.47
CA PRO A 181 7.35 -12.84 15.62
C PRO A 181 7.48 -13.66 14.34
N TRP A 182 6.47 -13.66 13.49
CA TRP A 182 6.47 -14.34 12.20
C TRP A 182 7.48 -13.76 11.19
N ALA A 183 7.88 -12.50 11.34
CA ALA A 183 8.87 -11.87 10.48
C ALA A 183 10.31 -12.27 10.82
N LYS A 184 10.54 -12.88 11.99
CA LYS A 184 11.89 -13.24 12.48
C LYS A 184 12.66 -14.11 11.51
N GLU A 185 12.00 -15.14 10.97
CA GLU A 185 12.64 -16.17 10.13
C GLU A 185 12.54 -15.87 8.62
N LEU A 186 12.08 -14.66 8.23
CA LEU A 186 11.98 -14.30 6.83
C LEU A 186 13.34 -13.85 6.28
N PRO A 187 13.89 -14.53 5.25
CA PRO A 187 15.15 -14.13 4.65
C PRO A 187 15.05 -12.90 3.73
N ARG A 188 13.85 -12.61 3.23
CA ARG A 188 13.47 -11.47 2.39
C ARG A 188 12.45 -10.67 3.17
N LEU A 189 12.83 -9.52 3.72
CA LEU A 189 12.02 -8.83 4.71
C LEU A 189 11.71 -7.38 4.31
N GLU A 190 12.70 -6.53 4.29
CA GLU A 190 12.51 -5.09 4.20
C GLU A 190 11.93 -4.69 2.84
N VAL A 191 12.54 -5.11 1.74
CA VAL A 191 12.10 -4.79 0.38
C VAL A 191 10.70 -5.36 0.08
N MET A 192 10.43 -6.60 0.50
CA MET A 192 9.17 -7.30 0.18
C MET A 192 8.01 -6.86 1.08
N LEU A 193 8.25 -6.58 2.36
CA LEU A 193 7.17 -6.38 3.33
C LEU A 193 6.97 -4.92 3.72
N HIS A 194 8.05 -4.15 3.83
CA HIS A 194 7.98 -2.77 4.28
C HIS A 194 8.16 -1.79 3.12
N SER A 195 9.32 -1.75 2.50
CA SER A 195 9.59 -0.82 1.40
C SER A 195 8.81 -1.08 0.12
N ILE A 196 8.09 -2.20 0.01
CA ILE A 196 7.18 -2.42 -1.12
C ILE A 196 6.21 -1.25 -1.32
N HIS A 197 5.80 -0.57 -0.26
CA HIS A 197 4.99 0.64 -0.32
C HIS A 197 5.71 1.77 -1.06
N TYR A 198 7.00 1.96 -0.80
CA TYR A 198 7.80 3.01 -1.42
C TYR A 198 8.19 2.64 -2.86
N HIS A 199 8.49 1.37 -3.11
CA HIS A 199 8.75 0.85 -4.46
C HIS A 199 7.53 1.00 -5.35
N ASP A 200 6.35 0.66 -4.81
CA ASP A 200 5.07 0.86 -5.48
C ASP A 200 4.77 2.35 -5.71
N MET A 201 5.06 3.23 -4.74
CA MET A 201 4.90 4.68 -4.85
C MET A 201 5.81 5.24 -5.98
N ILE A 202 7.10 4.90 -6.02
CA ILE A 202 8.01 5.29 -7.09
C ILE A 202 7.44 4.89 -8.45
N ARG A 203 6.98 3.65 -8.58
CA ARG A 203 6.40 3.12 -9.82
C ARG A 203 5.07 3.82 -10.17
N TRP A 204 4.24 4.11 -9.19
CA TRP A 204 2.96 4.81 -9.42
C TRP A 204 3.16 6.23 -9.94
N PHE A 205 4.15 6.96 -9.42
CA PHE A 205 4.46 8.32 -9.84
C PHE A 205 5.19 8.40 -11.18
N LEU A 206 6.14 7.49 -11.42
CA LEU A 206 7.15 7.61 -12.48
C LEU A 206 7.07 6.53 -13.56
N GLY A 207 6.21 5.52 -13.38
CA GLY A 207 6.18 4.33 -14.23
C GLY A 207 7.28 3.33 -13.87
N ASN A 208 7.46 2.34 -14.72
CA ASN A 208 8.45 1.29 -14.53
C ASN A 208 9.87 1.80 -14.85
N PRO A 209 10.87 1.59 -13.99
CA PRO A 209 12.26 1.95 -14.30
C PRO A 209 12.85 1.00 -15.35
N THR A 210 13.88 1.44 -16.06
CA THR A 210 14.61 0.57 -16.99
C THR A 210 15.62 -0.31 -16.29
N THR A 211 16.20 0.20 -15.19
CA THR A 211 17.27 -0.47 -14.45
C THR A 211 17.17 -0.08 -12.96
N VAL A 212 17.47 -1.04 -12.09
CA VAL A 212 17.55 -0.79 -10.65
C VAL A 212 18.89 -1.26 -10.09
N PHE A 213 19.29 -0.64 -8.98
CA PHE A 213 20.38 -1.12 -8.13
C PHE A 213 19.88 -1.15 -6.67
N CYS A 214 20.16 -2.24 -5.95
CA CYS A 214 19.81 -2.37 -4.55
C CYS A 214 20.98 -2.94 -3.75
N ALA A 215 21.37 -2.22 -2.69
CA ALA A 215 22.29 -2.69 -1.67
C ALA A 215 21.53 -2.88 -0.35
N ALA A 216 21.84 -3.96 0.36
CA ALA A 216 21.21 -4.28 1.63
C ALA A 216 22.22 -4.48 2.75
N GLY A 217 21.77 -4.28 3.98
CA GLY A 217 22.58 -4.49 5.18
C GLY A 217 21.77 -5.06 6.33
N ARG A 218 22.51 -5.68 7.26
CA ARG A 218 22.02 -6.15 8.55
C ARG A 218 22.78 -5.51 9.66
N THR A 219 22.16 -5.38 10.84
CA THR A 219 22.84 -4.91 12.05
C THR A 219 23.09 -6.08 12.97
N ALA A 220 24.27 -6.19 13.56
CA ALA A 220 24.59 -7.24 14.51
C ALA A 220 23.57 -7.23 15.67
N GLY A 221 23.01 -8.41 16.00
CA GLY A 221 22.00 -8.57 17.05
C GLY A 221 20.60 -8.04 16.70
N GLN A 222 20.31 -7.74 15.42
CA GLN A 222 18.94 -7.45 15.01
C GLN A 222 18.02 -8.67 15.21
N TYR A 223 16.73 -8.42 15.46
CA TYR A 223 15.75 -9.47 15.70
C TYR A 223 15.49 -10.37 14.49
N PRO A 224 15.19 -9.84 13.25
CA PRO A 224 14.94 -10.68 12.09
C PRO A 224 16.23 -11.14 11.40
N ILE A 225 16.17 -12.27 10.69
CA ILE A 225 17.29 -12.77 9.89
C ILE A 225 17.42 -12.06 8.53
N GLY A 226 16.36 -11.47 8.02
CA GLY A 226 16.34 -10.74 6.76
C GLY A 226 17.02 -9.37 6.85
N GLU A 227 17.10 -8.69 5.70
CA GLU A 227 17.63 -7.34 5.60
C GLU A 227 16.74 -6.34 6.34
N THR A 228 17.36 -5.37 7.03
CA THR A 228 16.67 -4.27 7.74
C THR A 228 17.13 -2.90 7.27
N ARG A 229 18.11 -2.86 6.38
CA ARG A 229 18.58 -1.62 5.74
C ARG A 229 18.74 -1.87 4.25
N THR A 230 18.24 -0.94 3.44
CA THR A 230 18.35 -0.99 1.98
C THR A 230 18.61 0.40 1.40
N ILE A 231 19.33 0.43 0.30
CA ILE A 231 19.47 1.60 -0.57
C ILE A 231 19.12 1.12 -1.97
N SER A 232 18.04 1.64 -2.51
CA SER A 232 17.57 1.31 -3.86
C SER A 232 17.66 2.54 -4.75
N THR A 233 18.17 2.37 -5.97
CA THR A 233 18.25 3.40 -7.01
C THR A 233 17.51 2.91 -8.23
N TYR A 234 16.73 3.80 -8.85
CA TYR A 234 15.92 3.52 -10.05
C TYR A 234 16.36 4.46 -11.14
N LEU A 235 16.69 3.88 -12.29
CA LEU A 235 17.10 4.59 -13.49
C LEU A 235 16.00 4.47 -14.55
N TYR A 236 15.73 5.58 -15.19
CA TYR A 236 14.76 5.72 -16.27
C TYR A 236 15.46 6.21 -17.53
N ASP A 237 14.78 6.17 -18.66
CA ASP A 237 15.28 6.80 -19.86
C ASP A 237 15.40 8.33 -19.66
N GLY A 238 16.50 8.91 -20.14
CA GLY A 238 16.82 10.32 -19.91
C GLY A 238 17.50 10.58 -18.58
N ASN A 239 17.13 11.68 -17.91
CA ASN A 239 17.81 12.16 -16.70
C ASN A 239 16.98 12.01 -15.42
N LEU A 240 15.87 11.25 -15.47
CA LEU A 240 15.03 10.97 -14.30
C LEU A 240 15.70 9.90 -13.45
N THR A 241 15.81 10.16 -12.17
CA THR A 241 16.29 9.21 -11.16
C THR A 241 15.38 9.15 -9.96
N ALA A 242 15.35 8.00 -9.27
CA ALA A 242 14.70 7.92 -7.98
C ALA A 242 15.53 7.08 -7.02
N THR A 243 15.35 7.32 -5.71
CA THR A 243 16.04 6.59 -4.64
C THR A 243 15.09 6.28 -3.50
N VAL A 244 15.27 5.12 -2.88
CA VAL A 244 14.65 4.75 -1.61
C VAL A 244 15.76 4.30 -0.68
N HIS A 245 15.90 4.99 0.44
CA HIS A 245 16.78 4.60 1.53
C HIS A 245 15.92 4.23 2.75
N SER A 246 16.05 3.01 3.23
CA SER A 246 15.36 2.51 4.40
C SER A 246 16.35 1.98 5.42
N ASN A 247 16.22 2.41 6.67
CA ASN A 247 16.92 1.87 7.83
C ASN A 247 15.91 1.65 8.95
N HIS A 248 15.75 0.40 9.37
CA HIS A 248 14.85 -0.01 10.45
C HIS A 248 15.58 -0.32 11.77
N MET A 249 16.83 0.12 11.88
CA MET A 249 17.70 -0.10 13.03
C MET A 249 18.30 1.23 13.53
N ASN A 250 17.50 2.30 13.50
CA ASN A 250 17.89 3.59 14.04
C ASN A 250 17.97 3.53 15.57
N ARG A 251 19.16 3.61 16.13
CA ARG A 251 19.41 3.64 17.57
C ARG A 251 19.58 5.05 18.15
N GLY A 252 19.45 6.07 17.29
CA GLY A 252 19.62 7.47 17.68
C GLY A 252 18.43 8.08 18.37
N GLY A 253 17.24 7.46 18.25
CA GLY A 253 15.99 7.99 18.81
C GLY A 253 15.36 9.15 17.99
N ASP A 254 15.98 9.51 16.86
CA ASP A 254 15.54 10.55 15.94
C ASP A 254 14.88 9.95 14.69
N ASN A 255 13.76 9.26 14.88
CA ASN A 255 13.02 8.69 13.78
C ASN A 255 12.59 9.76 12.78
N TYR A 256 12.82 9.48 11.48
CA TYR A 256 12.26 10.28 10.39
C TYR A 256 11.86 9.40 9.21
N ALA A 257 10.82 9.85 8.52
CA ALA A 257 10.32 9.22 7.31
C ALA A 257 9.79 10.33 6.40
N LEU A 258 10.46 10.60 5.30
CA LEU A 258 10.20 11.74 4.45
C LEU A 258 10.43 11.42 2.97
N TYR A 259 9.79 12.21 2.12
CA TYR A 259 9.99 12.16 0.68
C TYR A 259 10.17 13.56 0.08
N ARG A 260 10.85 13.61 -1.06
CA ARG A 260 11.02 14.80 -1.87
C ARG A 260 10.92 14.46 -3.35
N ILE A 261 10.15 15.26 -4.08
CA ILE A 261 10.00 15.17 -5.53
C ILE A 261 10.45 16.51 -6.12
N ASP A 262 11.45 16.49 -6.98
CA ASP A 262 11.94 17.67 -7.66
C ASP A 262 11.58 17.62 -9.14
N GLY A 263 11.11 18.74 -9.67
CA GLY A 263 10.81 18.95 -11.08
C GLY A 263 11.51 20.21 -11.60
N ASP A 264 11.41 20.44 -12.90
CA ASP A 264 12.02 21.59 -13.56
C ASP A 264 11.29 22.94 -13.28
N GLN A 265 10.09 22.90 -12.67
CA GLN A 265 9.28 24.06 -12.31
C GLN A 265 8.94 24.12 -10.81
N GLY A 266 9.56 23.29 -9.97
CA GLY A 266 9.26 23.32 -8.55
C GLY A 266 9.62 22.01 -7.84
N SER A 267 9.15 21.92 -6.59
CA SER A 267 9.42 20.75 -5.74
C SER A 267 8.23 20.48 -4.80
N ILE A 268 8.07 19.22 -4.42
CA ILE A 268 7.16 18.76 -3.38
C ILE A 268 8.00 18.09 -2.30
N ARG A 269 7.65 18.29 -1.02
CA ARG A 269 8.21 17.56 0.11
C ARG A 269 7.12 17.17 1.09
N GLY A 270 7.32 16.04 1.75
CA GLY A 270 6.36 15.56 2.75
C GLY A 270 6.95 14.50 3.67
N THR A 271 6.13 14.06 4.62
CA THR A 271 6.48 13.05 5.61
C THR A 271 5.52 11.87 5.55
N PHE A 272 5.91 10.73 6.11
CA PHE A 272 5.04 9.59 6.37
C PHE A 272 4.72 9.57 7.87
N GLY A 273 3.66 10.29 8.26
CA GLY A 273 3.34 10.59 9.65
C GLY A 273 3.12 9.37 10.54
N LEU A 274 2.57 8.28 9.99
CA LEU A 274 2.40 7.00 10.70
C LEU A 274 3.72 6.50 11.32
N LEU A 275 4.84 6.71 10.64
CA LEU A 275 6.12 6.10 10.99
C LEU A 275 6.84 6.81 12.13
N TYR A 276 6.38 7.98 12.56
CA TYR A 276 6.96 8.70 13.69
C TYR A 276 6.50 8.16 15.03
N ASP A 277 5.23 7.73 15.11
CA ASP A 277 4.58 7.30 16.37
C ASP A 277 3.76 6.01 16.16
N TYR A 278 4.33 5.02 15.47
CA TYR A 278 3.63 3.77 15.19
C TYR A 278 3.20 3.04 16.49
N PRO A 279 1.98 2.48 16.60
CA PRO A 279 0.93 2.38 15.57
C PRO A 279 -0.03 3.57 15.47
N ASP A 280 0.02 4.53 16.40
CA ASP A 280 -0.96 5.63 16.46
C ASP A 280 -0.79 6.61 15.29
N GLY A 281 0.45 6.94 14.94
CA GLY A 281 0.78 7.82 13.85
C GLY A 281 0.24 9.25 14.02
N ARG A 282 0.52 10.09 13.03
CA ARG A 282 -0.01 11.44 12.89
C ARG A 282 -0.32 11.70 11.41
N PRO A 283 -1.10 12.75 11.06
CA PRO A 283 -1.22 13.19 9.68
C PRO A 283 0.15 13.50 9.07
N ASP A 284 0.29 13.25 7.78
CA ASP A 284 1.47 13.63 7.03
C ASP A 284 1.63 15.16 6.99
N THR A 285 2.83 15.62 6.71
CA THR A 285 3.05 16.99 6.24
C THR A 285 3.28 16.96 4.73
N LEU A 286 2.76 17.96 4.02
CA LEU A 286 2.94 18.11 2.59
C LEU A 286 3.06 19.58 2.24
N GLU A 287 4.10 19.92 1.49
CA GLU A 287 4.32 21.27 0.99
C GLU A 287 4.76 21.22 -0.47
N VAL A 288 4.29 22.17 -1.25
CA VAL A 288 4.70 22.37 -2.64
C VAL A 288 5.29 23.76 -2.82
N ARG A 289 6.39 23.85 -3.57
CA ARG A 289 6.91 25.08 -4.13
C ARG A 289 6.82 24.97 -5.65
N SER A 290 6.21 25.97 -6.29
CA SER A 290 5.91 25.92 -7.71
C SER A 290 6.21 27.27 -8.36
N HIS A 291 6.80 27.24 -9.54
CA HIS A 291 6.91 28.43 -10.41
C HIS A 291 5.70 28.56 -11.37
N VAL A 292 4.82 27.55 -11.39
CA VAL A 292 3.59 27.54 -12.21
C VAL A 292 2.44 28.20 -11.44
N LEU A 293 2.42 28.04 -10.12
CA LEU A 293 1.39 28.65 -9.26
C LEU A 293 1.78 30.06 -8.87
N PRO A 294 0.81 31.01 -8.73
CA PRO A 294 1.06 32.38 -8.33
C PRO A 294 1.29 32.49 -6.81
N THR A 295 2.33 31.78 -6.31
CA THR A 295 2.66 31.74 -4.88
C THR A 295 4.17 31.92 -4.69
N ASP A 296 4.55 32.56 -3.58
CA ASP A 296 5.93 32.67 -3.16
C ASP A 296 6.25 31.66 -2.06
N GLY A 297 7.38 30.95 -2.22
CA GLY A 297 7.86 30.00 -1.21
C GLY A 297 7.12 28.65 -1.20
N TRP A 298 7.18 28.00 -0.06
CA TRP A 298 6.51 26.71 0.16
C TRP A 298 5.07 26.90 0.60
N LEU A 299 4.14 26.28 -0.10
CA LEU A 299 2.73 26.29 0.18
C LEU A 299 2.31 25.00 0.86
N PRO A 300 1.89 25.01 2.14
CA PRO A 300 1.46 23.81 2.83
C PRO A 300 0.07 23.35 2.33
N TYR A 301 -0.06 22.05 2.10
CA TYR A 301 -1.34 21.37 1.89
C TYR A 301 -1.89 20.90 3.26
N PRO A 302 -3.15 21.13 3.58
CA PRO A 302 -3.73 20.78 4.88
C PRO A 302 -4.10 19.28 4.92
N VAL A 303 -3.12 18.40 5.16
CA VAL A 303 -3.40 16.96 5.36
C VAL A 303 -4.15 16.77 6.65
N THR A 304 -5.29 16.09 6.60
CA THR A 304 -6.20 15.87 7.74
C THR A 304 -6.38 14.40 8.09
N MET A 305 -6.23 13.51 7.10
CA MET A 305 -6.36 12.08 7.28
C MET A 305 -5.01 11.45 7.66
N ARG A 306 -5.08 10.27 8.24
CA ARG A 306 -3.90 9.47 8.59
C ARG A 306 -3.76 8.30 7.63
N TRP A 307 -2.56 7.81 7.46
CA TRP A 307 -2.33 6.58 6.72
C TRP A 307 -3.17 5.43 7.32
N PHE A 308 -3.03 5.17 8.64
CA PHE A 308 -3.87 4.22 9.37
C PHE A 308 -4.88 4.99 10.24
N PRO A 309 -6.18 4.62 10.17
CA PRO A 309 -6.78 3.61 9.29
C PRO A 309 -7.31 4.20 7.97
N ASP A 310 -7.25 5.52 7.75
CA ASP A 310 -8.06 6.24 6.77
C ASP A 310 -7.83 5.79 5.32
N ALA A 311 -6.57 5.54 4.94
CA ALA A 311 -6.24 5.11 3.58
C ALA A 311 -6.91 3.78 3.18
N PHE A 312 -7.27 2.93 4.15
CA PHE A 312 -7.96 1.67 3.90
C PHE A 312 -9.43 1.86 3.44
N MET A 313 -10.03 3.03 3.71
CA MET A 313 -11.32 3.39 3.10
C MET A 313 -11.19 3.50 1.58
N GLY A 314 -10.08 4.07 1.11
CA GLY A 314 -9.81 4.21 -0.32
C GLY A 314 -9.58 2.88 -1.03
N THR A 315 -8.88 1.95 -0.37
CA THR A 315 -8.56 0.64 -0.96
C THR A 315 -9.79 -0.24 -1.16
N ILE A 316 -10.71 -0.27 -0.22
CA ILE A 316 -11.98 -0.98 -0.41
C ILE A 316 -12.93 -0.18 -1.30
N GLY A 317 -12.95 1.14 -1.18
CA GLY A 317 -13.80 2.03 -1.97
C GLY A 317 -13.50 1.95 -3.47
N GLN A 318 -12.24 1.74 -3.89
CA GLN A 318 -11.93 1.53 -5.31
C GLN A 318 -12.58 0.27 -5.87
N VAL A 319 -12.65 -0.82 -5.08
CA VAL A 319 -13.33 -2.06 -5.52
C VAL A 319 -14.81 -1.78 -5.75
N PHE A 320 -15.48 -1.12 -4.82
CA PHE A 320 -16.90 -0.78 -4.96
C PHE A 320 -17.17 0.12 -6.16
N ARG A 321 -16.35 1.17 -6.35
CA ARG A 321 -16.46 2.06 -7.50
C ARG A 321 -16.21 1.36 -8.82
N ALA A 322 -15.25 0.44 -8.88
CA ALA A 322 -14.96 -0.31 -10.09
C ALA A 322 -16.08 -1.30 -10.44
N VAL A 323 -16.69 -1.96 -9.45
CA VAL A 323 -17.86 -2.84 -9.66
C VAL A 323 -19.06 -2.04 -10.16
N ALA A 324 -19.28 -0.85 -9.63
CA ALA A 324 -20.34 0.06 -10.05
C ALA A 324 -20.01 0.87 -11.32
N GLU A 325 -18.84 0.65 -11.94
CA GLU A 325 -18.34 1.40 -13.11
C GLU A 325 -18.29 2.92 -12.91
N THR A 326 -18.13 3.38 -11.65
CA THR A 326 -18.08 4.80 -11.29
C THR A 326 -16.67 5.33 -11.06
N GLY A 327 -15.64 4.48 -11.19
CA GLY A 327 -14.25 4.88 -11.07
C GLY A 327 -13.25 3.75 -11.32
N PRO A 328 -12.01 4.11 -11.69
CA PRO A 328 -10.97 3.12 -12.00
C PRO A 328 -10.37 2.50 -10.73
N LEU A 329 -9.72 1.34 -10.89
CA LEU A 329 -8.81 0.81 -9.89
C LEU A 329 -7.48 1.60 -9.91
N ARG A 330 -7.06 2.11 -8.75
CA ARG A 330 -5.71 2.71 -8.60
C ARG A 330 -4.63 1.65 -8.37
N SER A 331 -5.00 0.47 -7.90
CA SER A 331 -4.09 -0.63 -7.58
C SER A 331 -4.71 -1.98 -7.95
N SER A 332 -4.94 -2.22 -9.25
CA SER A 332 -5.42 -3.52 -9.72
C SER A 332 -4.40 -4.63 -9.48
N VAL A 333 -4.84 -5.90 -9.49
CA VAL A 333 -3.90 -7.03 -9.39
C VAL A 333 -2.96 -7.10 -10.59
N GLU A 334 -3.41 -6.70 -11.77
CA GLU A 334 -2.58 -6.62 -12.99
C GLU A 334 -1.45 -5.61 -12.82
N ASP A 335 -1.75 -4.41 -12.34
CA ASP A 335 -0.76 -3.36 -12.06
C ASP A 335 0.25 -3.81 -11.00
N ASN A 336 -0.22 -4.52 -9.97
CA ASN A 336 0.66 -5.00 -8.91
C ASN A 336 1.60 -6.15 -9.30
N VAL A 337 1.36 -6.85 -10.40
CA VAL A 337 2.35 -7.76 -10.99
C VAL A 337 3.64 -7.01 -11.32
N ASP A 338 3.56 -5.77 -11.79
CA ASP A 338 4.74 -4.95 -12.07
C ASP A 338 5.43 -4.47 -10.77
N THR A 339 4.68 -4.25 -9.68
CA THR A 339 5.30 -4.01 -8.37
C THR A 339 6.09 -5.25 -7.90
N LEU A 340 5.56 -6.47 -8.10
CA LEU A 340 6.31 -7.70 -7.81
C LEU A 340 7.56 -7.86 -8.70
N LYS A 341 7.48 -7.53 -10.00
CA LYS A 341 8.66 -7.52 -10.89
C LYS A 341 9.73 -6.55 -10.40
N LEU A 342 9.32 -5.37 -9.93
CA LEU A 342 10.24 -4.38 -9.38
C LEU A 342 10.94 -4.91 -8.13
N VAL A 343 10.19 -5.51 -7.20
CA VAL A 343 10.74 -6.15 -6.00
C VAL A 343 11.71 -7.29 -6.37
N ASP A 344 11.35 -8.13 -7.34
CA ASP A 344 12.23 -9.19 -7.86
C ASP A 344 13.53 -8.62 -8.45
N ALA A 345 13.44 -7.57 -9.26
CA ALA A 345 14.62 -6.91 -9.83
C ALA A 345 15.55 -6.32 -8.74
N LEU A 346 14.97 -5.73 -7.69
CA LEU A 346 15.74 -5.24 -6.54
C LEU A 346 16.47 -6.37 -5.82
N TYR A 347 15.82 -7.51 -5.60
CA TYR A 347 16.48 -8.69 -5.00
C TYR A 347 17.55 -9.29 -5.93
N ARG A 348 17.31 -9.38 -7.24
CA ARG A 348 18.34 -9.83 -8.20
C ARG A 348 19.57 -8.92 -8.17
N SER A 349 19.36 -7.60 -8.07
CA SER A 349 20.45 -6.63 -7.92
C SER A 349 21.20 -6.84 -6.60
N MET A 350 20.47 -7.00 -5.49
CA MET A 350 21.03 -7.25 -4.16
C MET A 350 21.90 -8.50 -4.12
N ASP A 351 21.41 -9.60 -4.71
CA ASP A 351 22.11 -10.89 -4.72
C ASP A 351 23.36 -10.89 -5.58
N SER A 352 23.32 -10.20 -6.71
CA SER A 352 24.44 -10.13 -7.66
C SER A 352 25.46 -9.04 -7.32
N GLY A 353 25.11 -8.05 -6.49
CA GLY A 353 25.92 -6.86 -6.26
C GLY A 353 26.03 -5.94 -7.50
N ALA A 354 25.20 -6.15 -8.51
CA ALA A 354 25.19 -5.40 -9.76
C ALA A 354 23.80 -4.82 -10.06
N SER A 355 23.70 -3.91 -11.01
CA SER A 355 22.39 -3.43 -11.48
C SER A 355 21.60 -4.55 -12.18
N ALA A 356 20.28 -4.51 -12.03
CA ALA A 356 19.36 -5.44 -12.68
C ALA A 356 18.37 -4.69 -13.59
N LYS A 357 17.99 -5.29 -14.70
CA LYS A 357 16.90 -4.79 -15.56
C LYS A 357 15.55 -5.10 -14.91
N PHE A 358 14.61 -4.16 -15.12
CA PHE A 358 13.20 -4.34 -14.72
C PHE A 358 12.53 -5.45 -15.54
#